data_4225ad7cee980f23a73f49913c87bbf2
#
_entry.id   4225ad7cee980f23a73f49913c87bbf2
#
_cell.length_a   1.000
_cell.length_b   1.000
_cell.length_c   1.000
_cell.angle_alpha   90.00
_cell.angle_beta   90.00
_cell.angle_gamma   90.00
#
_symmetry.space_group_name_H-M   'P 1'
#
loop_
_entity.id
_entity.type
_entity.pdbx_description
1 polymer ?
#
loop_
_entity_poly.entity_id
_entity_poly.type
_entity_poly.pdbx_seq_one_letter_code
_entity_poly.pdbx_strand_id
1 'polypeptide(L)'
;MSLADAIRESARPLRTAHGLRRVAPGATGAVAALALAAWMARLGIGGVAAWSLAAWLAVVGALGAAAFAARRAMQRLGPQRVALVLEERGAWRRGSLTTLLDQPAPGTSASLHRAATEGQLARVASEASPLLADDARRERARAVRTLAWGGVALVALALARPLEGAGRMLFTPWQAVRALVAPVRLAADTPIVDRGERVRFTIEALGQRSATLLLRAPGESWREREVELDATGHGVVTSDPLDAEL
;
A
#
# COMPACT_ATOMS: atom_id res chain seq x y z
N MET A 1 6.29 31.51 24.27
CA MET A 1 6.49 30.09 23.87
C MET A 1 6.69 29.27 25.11
N SER A 2 5.92 28.20 25.34
CA SER A 2 6.12 27.36 26.51
C SER A 2 7.36 26.45 26.34
N LEU A 3 7.95 25.98 27.45
CA LEU A 3 9.07 25.03 27.41
C LEU A 3 8.68 23.75 26.63
N ALA A 4 7.45 23.29 26.81
CA ALA A 4 6.93 22.14 26.10
C ALA A 4 6.88 22.36 24.58
N ASP A 5 6.57 23.58 24.12
CA ASP A 5 6.52 23.93 22.70
C ASP A 5 7.93 24.04 22.11
N ALA A 6 8.88 24.60 22.86
CA ALA A 6 10.28 24.66 22.46
C ALA A 6 10.87 23.25 22.28
N ILE A 7 10.59 22.34 23.21
CA ILE A 7 11.01 20.94 23.15
C ILE A 7 10.33 20.22 21.96
N ARG A 8 9.04 20.48 21.72
CA ARG A 8 8.32 19.91 20.56
C ARG A 8 8.91 20.37 19.24
N GLU A 9 9.25 21.65 19.12
CA GLU A 9 9.84 22.22 17.89
C GLU A 9 11.24 21.67 17.65
N SER A 10 12.10 21.64 18.67
CA SER A 10 13.44 21.06 18.59
C SER A 10 13.43 19.56 18.25
N ALA A 11 12.39 18.82 18.66
CA ALA A 11 12.21 17.40 18.37
C ALA A 11 11.52 17.12 17.04
N ARG A 12 11.05 18.14 16.31
CA ARG A 12 10.34 17.97 15.03
C ARG A 12 11.12 17.14 14.01
N PRO A 13 12.42 17.39 13.74
CA PRO A 13 13.20 16.59 12.81
C PRO A 13 13.34 15.12 13.24
N LEU A 14 13.44 14.85 14.55
CA LEU A 14 13.50 13.48 15.07
C LEU A 14 12.15 12.77 14.94
N ARG A 15 11.04 13.45 15.20
CA ARG A 15 9.69 12.90 15.04
C ARG A 15 9.38 12.54 13.58
N THR A 16 9.73 13.43 12.64
CA THR A 16 9.56 13.14 11.21
C THR A 16 10.42 11.97 10.75
N ALA A 17 11.68 11.89 11.20
CA ALA A 17 12.57 10.78 10.89
C ALA A 17 12.05 9.44 11.46
N HIS A 18 11.56 9.44 12.70
CA HIS A 18 10.92 8.26 13.32
C HIS A 18 9.64 7.84 12.59
N GLY A 19 8.79 8.79 12.19
CA GLY A 19 7.61 8.53 11.39
C GLY A 19 7.98 7.89 10.06
N LEU A 20 8.93 8.47 9.33
CA LEU A 20 9.42 7.95 8.06
C LEU A 20 9.97 6.52 8.19
N ARG A 21 10.79 6.25 9.22
CA ARG A 21 11.30 4.90 9.49
C ARG A 21 10.19 3.87 9.69
N ARG A 22 9.08 4.25 10.31
CA ARG A 22 7.95 3.35 10.56
C ARG A 22 7.07 3.14 9.32
N VAL A 23 6.98 4.14 8.46
CA VAL A 23 6.23 4.06 7.20
C VAL A 23 7.01 3.32 6.10
N ALA A 24 8.33 3.47 6.06
CA ALA A 24 9.18 2.89 5.02
C ALA A 24 8.97 1.38 4.79
N PRO A 25 8.91 0.51 5.84
CA PRO A 25 8.67 -0.93 5.64
C PRO A 25 7.31 -1.22 5.02
N GLY A 26 6.26 -0.46 5.40
CA GLY A 26 4.93 -0.62 4.84
C GLY A 26 4.88 -0.26 3.36
N ALA A 27 5.51 0.86 2.98
CA ALA A 27 5.61 1.27 1.58
C ALA A 27 6.40 0.24 0.75
N THR A 28 7.54 -0.23 1.26
CA THR A 28 8.35 -1.27 0.61
C THR A 28 7.57 -2.57 0.46
N GLY A 29 6.87 -3.01 1.52
CA GLY A 29 6.04 -4.21 1.50
C GLY A 29 4.89 -4.13 0.50
N ALA A 30 4.25 -2.96 0.39
CA ALA A 30 3.19 -2.72 -0.58
C ALA A 30 3.69 -2.88 -2.03
N VAL A 31 4.84 -2.28 -2.35
CA VAL A 31 5.45 -2.41 -3.70
C VAL A 31 5.89 -3.84 -3.96
N ALA A 32 6.49 -4.52 -2.97
CA ALA A 32 6.92 -5.91 -3.10
C ALA A 32 5.73 -6.85 -3.35
N ALA A 33 4.59 -6.63 -2.69
CA ALA A 33 3.38 -7.42 -2.92
C ALA A 33 2.86 -7.28 -4.35
N LEU A 34 2.84 -6.05 -4.90
CA LEU A 34 2.46 -5.80 -6.29
C LEU A 34 3.45 -6.44 -7.28
N ALA A 35 4.75 -6.33 -7.01
CA ALA A 35 5.78 -6.95 -7.82
C ALA A 35 5.65 -8.48 -7.85
N LEU A 36 5.42 -9.10 -6.68
CA LEU A 36 5.20 -10.54 -6.57
C LEU A 36 3.97 -10.97 -7.37
N ALA A 37 2.84 -10.26 -7.20
CA ALA A 37 1.61 -10.56 -7.94
C ALA A 37 1.79 -10.44 -9.46
N ALA A 38 2.54 -9.43 -9.92
CA ALA A 38 2.87 -9.25 -11.35
C ALA A 38 3.71 -10.42 -11.87
N TRP A 39 4.70 -10.90 -11.12
CA TRP A 39 5.52 -12.04 -11.48
C TRP A 39 4.72 -13.35 -11.48
N MET A 40 3.86 -13.58 -10.49
CA MET A 40 2.99 -14.76 -10.44
C MET A 40 2.01 -14.80 -11.61
N ALA A 41 1.42 -13.64 -11.94
CA ALA A 41 0.57 -13.51 -13.12
C ALA A 41 1.33 -13.79 -14.42
N ARG A 42 2.60 -13.33 -14.54
CA ARG A 42 3.45 -13.58 -15.71
C ARG A 42 3.82 -15.06 -15.86
N LEU A 43 4.07 -15.75 -14.75
CA LEU A 43 4.41 -17.18 -14.74
C LEU A 43 3.18 -18.08 -14.98
N GLY A 44 1.98 -17.50 -15.05
CA GLY A 44 0.74 -18.28 -15.21
C GLY A 44 0.35 -19.09 -13.96
N ILE A 45 0.91 -18.76 -12.82
CA ILE A 45 0.63 -19.46 -11.55
C ILE A 45 -0.66 -18.87 -10.94
N GLY A 46 -1.76 -19.58 -11.06
CA GLY A 46 -3.07 -19.16 -10.54
C GLY A 46 -3.73 -18.04 -11.35
N GLY A 47 -4.93 -17.64 -10.93
CA GLY A 47 -5.70 -16.60 -11.61
C GLY A 47 -5.19 -15.19 -11.30
N VAL A 48 -5.05 -14.34 -12.33
CA VAL A 48 -4.60 -12.94 -12.20
C VAL A 48 -5.47 -12.15 -11.22
N ALA A 49 -6.78 -12.39 -11.22
CA ALA A 49 -7.73 -11.72 -10.34
C ALA A 49 -7.46 -12.02 -8.85
N ALA A 50 -7.17 -13.28 -8.52
CA ALA A 50 -6.86 -13.70 -7.15
C ALA A 50 -5.56 -13.04 -6.65
N TRP A 51 -4.51 -13.03 -7.48
CA TRP A 51 -3.25 -12.37 -7.15
C TRP A 51 -3.39 -10.86 -7.01
N SER A 52 -4.20 -10.23 -7.89
CA SER A 52 -4.50 -8.81 -7.77
C SER A 52 -5.17 -8.47 -6.43
N LEU A 53 -6.20 -9.21 -6.05
CA LEU A 53 -6.88 -8.98 -4.75
C LEU A 53 -5.97 -9.25 -3.57
N ALA A 54 -5.20 -10.34 -3.59
CA ALA A 54 -4.25 -10.65 -2.53
C ALA A 54 -3.20 -9.53 -2.38
N ALA A 55 -2.67 -9.00 -3.51
CA ALA A 55 -1.72 -7.90 -3.50
C ALA A 55 -2.34 -6.63 -2.90
N TRP A 56 -3.57 -6.26 -3.29
CA TRP A 56 -4.24 -5.08 -2.76
C TRP A 56 -4.58 -5.20 -1.28
N LEU A 57 -5.00 -6.37 -0.82
CA LEU A 57 -5.19 -6.63 0.62
C LEU A 57 -3.87 -6.48 1.38
N ALA A 58 -2.76 -7.00 0.83
CA ALA A 58 -1.44 -6.83 1.41
C ALA A 58 -1.00 -5.36 1.42
N VAL A 59 -1.26 -4.58 0.34
CA VAL A 59 -0.98 -3.14 0.27
C VAL A 59 -1.75 -2.38 1.35
N VAL A 60 -3.07 -2.59 1.45
CA VAL A 60 -3.91 -1.91 2.45
C VAL A 60 -3.47 -2.30 3.86
N GLY A 61 -3.21 -3.58 4.11
CA GLY A 61 -2.73 -4.08 5.39
C GLY A 61 -1.36 -3.48 5.78
N ALA A 62 -0.41 -3.47 4.85
CA ALA A 62 0.93 -2.92 5.08
C ALA A 62 0.90 -1.41 5.35
N LEU A 63 0.14 -0.65 4.57
CA LEU A 63 -0.01 0.80 4.76
C LEU A 63 -0.78 1.12 6.05
N GLY A 64 -1.84 0.39 6.37
CA GLY A 64 -2.59 0.53 7.61
C GLY A 64 -1.73 0.24 8.84
N ALA A 65 -1.00 -0.87 8.84
CA ALA A 65 -0.06 -1.22 9.91
C ALA A 65 1.06 -0.16 10.06
N ALA A 66 1.61 0.32 8.94
CA ALA A 66 2.63 1.36 8.94
C ALA A 66 2.10 2.69 9.50
N ALA A 67 0.91 3.12 9.10
CA ALA A 67 0.27 4.33 9.62
C ALA A 67 0.00 4.21 11.12
N PHE A 68 -0.52 3.07 11.57
CA PHE A 68 -0.74 2.81 12.99
C PHE A 68 0.57 2.83 13.79
N ALA A 69 1.62 2.15 13.29
CA ALA A 69 2.92 2.12 13.92
C ALA A 69 3.57 3.52 13.98
N ALA A 70 3.44 4.31 12.91
CA ALA A 70 3.93 5.69 12.88
C ALA A 70 3.18 6.58 13.89
N ARG A 71 1.86 6.50 13.93
CA ARG A 71 1.03 7.24 14.90
C ARG A 71 1.42 6.89 16.34
N ARG A 72 1.55 5.61 16.66
CA ARG A 72 1.95 5.13 17.99
C ARG A 72 3.37 5.58 18.34
N ALA A 73 4.30 5.58 17.39
CA ALA A 73 5.66 6.06 17.61
C ALA A 73 5.70 7.56 17.88
N MET A 74 4.93 8.38 17.14
CA MET A 74 4.83 9.81 17.37
C MET A 74 4.21 10.14 18.73
N GLN A 75 3.20 9.39 19.15
CA GLN A 75 2.59 9.56 20.48
C GLN A 75 3.57 9.25 21.62
N ARG A 76 4.46 8.28 21.41
CA ARG A 76 5.50 7.91 22.40
C ARG A 76 6.61 8.95 22.51
N LEU A 77 6.80 9.81 21.52
CA LEU A 77 7.75 10.93 21.54
C LEU A 77 7.11 12.20 22.13
N GLY A 78 6.45 12.05 23.28
CA GLY A 78 5.93 13.17 24.04
C GLY A 78 7.05 14.09 24.57
N PRO A 79 6.73 15.34 24.98
CA PRO A 79 7.73 16.31 25.45
C PRO A 79 8.54 15.79 26.64
N GLN A 80 7.92 15.04 27.56
CA GLN A 80 8.62 14.43 28.72
C GLN A 80 9.70 13.42 28.26
N ARG A 81 9.41 12.58 27.27
CA ARG A 81 10.38 11.59 26.78
C ARG A 81 11.52 12.24 26.01
N VAL A 82 11.22 13.29 25.25
CA VAL A 82 12.26 14.08 24.59
C VAL A 82 13.13 14.80 25.61
N ALA A 83 12.54 15.35 26.67
CA ALA A 83 13.28 15.97 27.78
C ALA A 83 14.26 14.97 28.42
N LEU A 84 13.83 13.74 28.71
CA LEU A 84 14.71 12.69 29.23
C LEU A 84 15.89 12.40 28.32
N VAL A 85 15.65 12.31 27.00
CA VAL A 85 16.71 12.08 26.00
C VAL A 85 17.70 13.26 25.98
N LEU A 86 17.20 14.50 26.08
CA LEU A 86 18.05 15.69 26.13
C LEU A 86 18.87 15.74 27.39
N GLU A 87 18.29 15.42 28.55
CA GLU A 87 19.01 15.35 29.84
C GLU A 87 20.13 14.30 29.79
N GLU A 88 19.84 13.11 29.23
CA GLU A 88 20.82 12.02 29.15
C GLU A 88 21.97 12.35 28.19
N ARG A 89 21.69 12.93 27.03
CA ARG A 89 22.70 13.20 25.99
C ARG A 89 23.44 14.50 26.17
N GLY A 90 22.74 15.52 26.63
CA GLY A 90 23.33 16.84 26.90
C GLY A 90 24.14 16.87 28.20
N ALA A 91 24.27 15.73 28.91
CA ALA A 91 24.84 15.67 30.23
C ALA A 91 24.22 16.70 31.21
N TRP A 92 22.93 16.99 31.00
CA TRP A 92 22.21 17.91 31.87
C TRP A 92 21.80 17.21 33.17
N ARG A 93 21.58 18.02 34.22
CA ARG A 93 21.13 17.43 35.49
C ARG A 93 19.81 16.69 35.28
N ARG A 94 19.78 15.41 35.68
CA ARG A 94 18.56 14.60 35.61
C ARG A 94 17.42 15.27 36.32
N GLY A 95 16.27 15.34 35.71
CA GLY A 95 15.08 16.00 36.25
C GLY A 95 15.01 17.51 35.96
N SER A 96 16.04 18.12 35.37
CA SER A 96 16.05 19.58 35.14
C SER A 96 15.00 20.06 34.14
N LEU A 97 14.66 19.25 33.13
CA LEU A 97 13.62 19.54 32.15
C LEU A 97 12.30 18.86 32.50
N THR A 98 12.38 17.61 32.94
CA THR A 98 11.17 16.80 33.20
C THR A 98 10.36 17.39 34.36
N THR A 99 10.97 17.85 35.44
CA THR A 99 10.27 18.51 36.55
C THR A 99 9.64 19.85 36.18
N LEU A 100 10.21 20.58 35.21
CA LEU A 100 9.64 21.83 34.72
C LEU A 100 8.49 21.65 33.75
N LEU A 101 8.35 20.44 33.15
CA LEU A 101 7.21 20.06 32.32
C LEU A 101 6.02 19.58 33.13
N ASP A 102 6.24 19.15 34.36
CA ASP A 102 5.20 18.78 35.32
C ASP A 102 4.58 20.03 35.95
N GLN A 103 3.42 19.89 36.56
CA GLN A 103 2.82 20.97 37.30
C GLN A 103 3.70 21.29 38.53
N PRO A 104 3.94 22.57 38.84
CA PRO A 104 4.73 22.95 40.00
C PRO A 104 4.09 22.36 41.26
N ALA A 105 4.93 21.81 42.14
CA ALA A 105 4.48 21.28 43.43
C ALA A 105 3.83 22.38 44.29
N PRO A 106 2.83 22.04 45.12
CA PRO A 106 2.22 23.00 46.05
C PRO A 106 3.30 23.65 46.91
N GLY A 107 3.30 24.99 46.99
CA GLY A 107 4.30 25.76 47.72
C GLY A 107 5.53 26.20 46.91
N THR A 108 5.65 25.80 45.64
CA THR A 108 6.72 26.29 44.75
C THR A 108 6.51 27.79 44.43
N SER A 109 7.55 28.63 44.65
CA SER A 109 7.48 30.03 44.26
C SER A 109 7.32 30.18 42.73
N ALA A 110 6.25 30.87 42.31
CA ALA A 110 5.96 31.09 40.89
C ALA A 110 7.09 31.90 40.19
N SER A 111 7.79 32.77 40.88
CA SER A 111 8.91 33.54 40.36
C SER A 111 10.12 32.64 40.10
N LEU A 112 10.47 31.75 41.04
CA LEU A 112 11.56 30.78 40.87
C LEU A 112 11.27 29.78 39.74
N HIS A 113 10.05 29.27 39.67
CA HIS A 113 9.66 28.37 38.60
C HIS A 113 9.76 29.05 37.22
N ARG A 114 9.34 30.32 37.13
CA ARG A 114 9.45 31.09 35.88
C ARG A 114 10.90 31.33 35.50
N ALA A 115 11.76 31.78 36.43
CA ALA A 115 13.17 32.01 36.14
C ALA A 115 13.90 30.72 35.72
N ALA A 116 13.62 29.60 36.38
CA ALA A 116 14.14 28.29 36.00
C ALA A 116 13.68 27.86 34.59
N THR A 117 12.40 28.09 34.26
CA THR A 117 11.84 27.78 32.96
C THR A 117 12.48 28.63 31.85
N GLU A 118 12.67 29.91 32.08
CA GLU A 118 13.32 30.83 31.12
C GLU A 118 14.78 30.43 30.85
N GLY A 119 15.54 30.11 31.90
CA GLY A 119 16.92 29.63 31.77
C GLY A 119 17.03 28.34 30.98
N GLN A 120 16.14 27.36 31.24
CA GLN A 120 16.12 26.12 30.48
C GLN A 120 15.60 26.30 29.05
N LEU A 121 14.68 27.24 28.81
CA LEU A 121 14.17 27.55 27.49
C LEU A 121 15.27 28.09 26.57
N ALA A 122 16.12 29.00 27.05
CA ALA A 122 17.27 29.50 26.33
C ALA A 122 18.24 28.35 25.95
N ARG A 123 18.50 27.47 26.91
CA ARG A 123 19.38 26.32 26.72
C ARG A 123 18.82 25.30 25.72
N VAL A 124 17.53 24.96 25.82
CA VAL A 124 16.86 24.09 24.85
C VAL A 124 16.91 24.69 23.43
N ALA A 125 16.68 25.98 23.28
CA ALA A 125 16.72 26.65 21.98
C ALA A 125 18.10 26.57 21.33
N SER A 126 19.20 26.63 22.11
CA SER A 126 20.57 26.59 21.54
C SER A 126 21.13 25.17 21.38
N GLU A 127 20.90 24.26 22.36
CA GLU A 127 21.61 22.99 22.42
C GLU A 127 20.74 21.78 21.98
N ALA A 128 19.42 21.84 22.04
CA ALA A 128 18.57 20.67 21.77
C ALA A 128 18.60 20.25 20.30
N SER A 129 18.58 21.20 19.38
CA SER A 129 18.54 20.89 17.94
C SER A 129 19.78 20.10 17.48
N PRO A 130 21.02 20.50 17.76
CA PRO A 130 22.20 19.74 17.38
C PRO A 130 22.27 18.37 18.06
N LEU A 131 21.87 18.23 19.33
CA LEU A 131 21.88 16.96 20.07
C LEU A 131 20.92 15.93 19.44
N LEU A 132 19.79 16.37 18.92
CA LEU A 132 18.81 15.51 18.28
C LEU A 132 19.06 15.27 16.78
N ALA A 133 19.91 16.09 16.15
CA ALA A 133 20.18 16.03 14.71
C ALA A 133 20.85 14.71 14.30
N ASP A 134 21.75 14.19 15.09
CA ASP A 134 22.44 12.92 14.80
C ASP A 134 21.50 11.72 14.83
N ASP A 135 20.57 11.69 15.76
CA ASP A 135 19.54 10.66 15.80
C ASP A 135 18.59 10.76 14.62
N ALA A 136 18.17 11.97 14.31
CA ALA A 136 17.32 12.20 13.14
C ALA A 136 18.02 11.76 11.84
N ARG A 137 19.32 12.00 11.70
CA ARG A 137 20.13 11.52 10.57
C ARG A 137 20.20 10.00 10.51
N ARG A 138 20.50 9.34 11.63
CA ARG A 138 20.55 7.87 11.72
C ARG A 138 19.21 7.22 11.39
N GLU A 139 18.12 7.78 11.90
CA GLU A 139 16.77 7.26 11.63
C GLU A 139 16.37 7.46 10.14
N ARG A 140 16.72 8.61 9.55
CA ARG A 140 16.53 8.86 8.11
C ARG A 140 17.35 7.90 7.26
N ALA A 141 18.62 7.68 7.59
CA ALA A 141 19.47 6.74 6.87
C ALA A 141 18.91 5.31 6.87
N ARG A 142 18.36 4.87 8.00
CA ARG A 142 17.67 3.57 8.09
C ARG A 142 16.41 3.52 7.22
N ALA A 143 15.60 4.59 7.23
CA ALA A 143 14.42 4.70 6.39
C ALA A 143 14.78 4.68 4.89
N VAL A 144 15.80 5.44 4.49
CA VAL A 144 16.29 5.46 3.10
C VAL A 144 16.79 4.08 2.67
N ARG A 145 17.52 3.37 3.52
CA ARG A 145 17.96 2.00 3.23
C ARG A 145 16.77 1.06 3.00
N THR A 146 15.73 1.16 3.82
CA THR A 146 14.50 0.37 3.65
C THR A 146 13.80 0.74 2.34
N LEU A 147 13.67 2.03 2.02
CA LEU A 147 13.06 2.50 0.77
C LEU A 147 13.87 2.10 -0.47
N ALA A 148 15.19 1.96 -0.36
CA ALA A 148 16.02 1.46 -1.46
C ALA A 148 15.60 0.03 -1.88
N TRP A 149 15.25 -0.83 -0.94
CA TRP A 149 14.64 -2.13 -1.26
C TRP A 149 13.28 -2.00 -1.96
N GLY A 150 12.50 -0.97 -1.61
CA GLY A 150 11.29 -0.59 -2.36
C GLY A 150 11.60 -0.21 -3.81
N GLY A 151 12.70 0.50 -4.04
CA GLY A 151 13.20 0.80 -5.38
C GLY A 151 13.55 -0.46 -6.18
N VAL A 152 14.22 -1.43 -5.56
CA VAL A 152 14.50 -2.74 -6.18
C VAL A 152 13.19 -3.46 -6.54
N ALA A 153 12.20 -3.45 -5.65
CA ALA A 153 10.89 -4.04 -5.92
C ALA A 153 10.15 -3.32 -7.07
N LEU A 154 10.28 -1.99 -7.19
CA LEU A 154 9.74 -1.22 -8.31
C LEU A 154 10.40 -1.62 -9.64
N VAL A 155 11.72 -1.79 -9.66
CA VAL A 155 12.42 -2.28 -10.84
C VAL A 155 11.95 -3.69 -11.19
N ALA A 156 11.80 -4.57 -10.21
CA ALA A 156 11.27 -5.92 -10.43
C ALA A 156 9.84 -5.88 -11.00
N LEU A 157 8.98 -4.96 -10.51
CA LEU A 157 7.64 -4.74 -11.05
C LEU A 157 7.67 -4.26 -12.50
N ALA A 158 8.56 -3.31 -12.82
CA ALA A 158 8.73 -2.82 -14.19
C ALA A 158 9.25 -3.90 -15.14
N LEU A 159 10.19 -4.73 -14.68
CA LEU A 159 10.71 -5.86 -15.46
C LEU A 159 9.70 -6.99 -15.65
N ALA A 160 8.77 -7.15 -14.73
CA ALA A 160 7.70 -8.14 -14.87
C ALA A 160 6.85 -7.86 -16.12
N ARG A 161 6.84 -6.60 -16.63
CA ARG A 161 6.04 -6.17 -17.79
C ARG A 161 4.69 -6.87 -17.75
N PRO A 162 3.80 -6.52 -16.82
CA PRO A 162 2.53 -7.20 -16.71
C PRO A 162 1.88 -7.17 -18.09
N LEU A 163 1.51 -8.34 -18.58
CA LEU A 163 0.91 -8.52 -19.91
C LEU A 163 -0.24 -7.52 -20.08
N GLU A 164 -0.41 -7.01 -21.27
CA GLU A 164 -1.54 -6.15 -21.63
C GLU A 164 -2.82 -6.81 -21.09
N GLY A 165 -3.69 -6.23 -20.46
CA GLY A 165 -4.84 -6.85 -19.79
C GLY A 165 -4.59 -7.28 -18.34
N ALA A 166 -3.63 -8.14 -18.07
CA ALA A 166 -3.24 -8.52 -16.70
C ALA A 166 -2.71 -7.32 -15.90
N GLY A 167 -1.99 -6.41 -16.57
CA GLY A 167 -1.53 -5.16 -15.98
C GLY A 167 -2.67 -4.26 -15.53
N ARG A 168 -3.71 -4.12 -16.34
CA ARG A 168 -4.89 -3.34 -15.95
C ARG A 168 -5.57 -3.93 -14.73
N MET A 169 -5.74 -5.25 -14.68
CA MET A 169 -6.36 -5.94 -13.56
C MET A 169 -5.54 -5.82 -12.26
N LEU A 170 -4.20 -5.82 -12.34
CA LEU A 170 -3.32 -5.61 -11.20
C LEU A 170 -3.48 -4.21 -10.59
N PHE A 171 -3.65 -3.18 -11.42
CA PHE A 171 -3.79 -1.79 -10.96
C PHE A 171 -5.23 -1.36 -10.71
N THR A 172 -6.22 -2.19 -11.08
CA THR A 172 -7.64 -1.92 -10.87
C THR A 172 -8.29 -3.09 -10.10
N PRO A 173 -8.22 -3.10 -8.75
CA PRO A 173 -8.78 -4.19 -7.93
C PRO A 173 -10.27 -4.43 -8.18
N TRP A 174 -10.97 -3.41 -8.61
CA TRP A 174 -12.36 -3.48 -9.00
C TRP A 174 -12.62 -4.46 -10.17
N GLN A 175 -11.74 -4.47 -11.16
CA GLN A 175 -11.84 -5.41 -12.28
C GLN A 175 -11.54 -6.85 -11.82
N ALA A 176 -10.63 -7.02 -10.87
CA ALA A 176 -10.35 -8.31 -10.27
C ALA A 176 -11.56 -8.87 -9.50
N VAL A 177 -12.25 -8.02 -8.72
CA VAL A 177 -13.50 -8.41 -8.05
C VAL A 177 -14.56 -8.81 -9.09
N ARG A 178 -14.73 -8.00 -10.14
CA ARG A 178 -15.69 -8.28 -11.21
C ARG A 178 -15.40 -9.60 -11.93
N ALA A 179 -14.13 -9.90 -12.20
CA ALA A 179 -13.71 -11.15 -12.84
C ALA A 179 -13.99 -12.38 -11.98
N LEU A 180 -13.97 -12.25 -10.64
CA LEU A 180 -14.30 -13.34 -9.72
C LEU A 180 -15.81 -13.55 -9.54
N VAL A 181 -16.60 -12.47 -9.61
CA VAL A 181 -18.06 -12.54 -9.41
C VAL A 181 -18.79 -12.91 -10.69
N ALA A 182 -18.30 -12.43 -11.84
CA ALA A 182 -18.88 -12.72 -13.16
C ALA A 182 -17.75 -13.06 -14.14
N PRO A 183 -17.19 -14.29 -14.05
CA PRO A 183 -15.97 -14.64 -14.76
C PRO A 183 -16.13 -14.68 -16.27
N VAL A 184 -17.31 -15.01 -16.78
CA VAL A 184 -17.57 -15.13 -18.21
C VAL A 184 -18.91 -14.48 -18.56
N ARG A 185 -18.91 -13.70 -19.62
CA ARG A 185 -20.12 -13.19 -20.28
C ARG A 185 -20.15 -13.68 -21.70
N LEU A 186 -21.30 -14.17 -22.11
CA LEU A 186 -21.58 -14.58 -23.48
C LEU A 186 -22.73 -13.72 -24.01
N ALA A 187 -22.52 -13.09 -25.14
CA ALA A 187 -23.55 -12.35 -25.86
C ALA A 187 -23.63 -12.85 -27.29
N ALA A 188 -24.84 -13.17 -27.76
CA ALA A 188 -25.09 -13.42 -29.17
C ALA A 188 -25.45 -12.11 -29.87
N ASP A 189 -25.00 -11.93 -31.08
CA ASP A 189 -25.25 -10.73 -31.91
C ASP A 189 -26.75 -10.58 -32.21
N THR A 190 -27.41 -11.71 -32.47
CA THR A 190 -28.84 -11.79 -32.72
C THR A 190 -29.47 -12.89 -31.88
N PRO A 191 -30.57 -12.59 -31.13
CA PRO A 191 -31.25 -13.60 -30.30
C PRO A 191 -32.11 -14.55 -31.10
N ILE A 192 -32.46 -14.19 -32.34
CA ILE A 192 -33.28 -14.98 -33.26
C ILE A 192 -32.51 -15.05 -34.58
N VAL A 193 -32.34 -16.26 -35.12
CA VAL A 193 -31.54 -16.51 -36.32
C VAL A 193 -32.31 -17.42 -37.25
N ASP A 194 -32.33 -17.10 -38.52
CA ASP A 194 -32.97 -17.92 -39.53
C ASP A 194 -32.14 -19.17 -39.83
N ARG A 195 -32.80 -20.21 -40.29
CA ARG A 195 -32.18 -21.49 -40.68
C ARG A 195 -31.10 -21.27 -41.76
N GLY A 196 -29.90 -21.78 -41.50
CA GLY A 196 -28.75 -21.63 -42.37
C GLY A 196 -27.90 -20.39 -42.10
N GLU A 197 -28.33 -19.51 -41.19
CA GLU A 197 -27.51 -18.38 -40.78
C GLU A 197 -26.45 -18.75 -39.71
N ARG A 198 -25.45 -17.91 -39.59
CA ARG A 198 -24.36 -18.04 -38.60
C ARG A 198 -24.53 -17.05 -37.53
N VAL A 199 -24.45 -17.51 -36.29
CA VAL A 199 -24.50 -16.63 -35.11
C VAL A 199 -23.09 -16.23 -34.72
N ARG A 200 -22.88 -14.96 -34.43
CA ARG A 200 -21.66 -14.44 -33.85
C ARG A 200 -21.83 -14.33 -32.32
N PHE A 201 -20.95 -15.01 -31.63
CA PHE A 201 -20.88 -14.93 -30.15
C PHE A 201 -19.71 -14.06 -29.75
N THR A 202 -19.97 -13.09 -28.91
CA THR A 202 -18.95 -12.30 -28.23
C THR A 202 -18.75 -12.84 -26.82
N ILE A 203 -17.53 -13.19 -26.48
CA ILE A 203 -17.14 -13.75 -25.20
C ILE A 203 -16.31 -12.71 -24.48
N GLU A 204 -16.68 -12.39 -23.25
CA GLU A 204 -15.88 -11.55 -22.35
C GLU A 204 -15.51 -12.38 -21.12
N ALA A 205 -14.24 -12.72 -20.98
CA ALA A 205 -13.70 -13.45 -19.84
C ALA A 205 -12.43 -12.78 -19.34
N LEU A 206 -12.60 -11.78 -18.48
CA LEU A 206 -11.50 -10.95 -17.95
C LEU A 206 -10.41 -11.81 -17.30
N GLY A 207 -9.19 -11.67 -17.81
CA GLY A 207 -8.01 -12.36 -17.26
C GLY A 207 -7.83 -13.81 -17.68
N GLN A 208 -8.65 -14.29 -18.62
CA GLN A 208 -8.48 -15.60 -19.26
C GLN A 208 -7.85 -15.42 -20.65
N ARG A 209 -7.15 -16.43 -21.13
CA ARG A 209 -6.54 -16.45 -22.47
C ARG A 209 -7.32 -17.32 -23.45
N SER A 210 -8.12 -18.23 -22.95
CA SER A 210 -9.01 -19.05 -23.73
C SER A 210 -10.33 -19.29 -22.99
N ALA A 211 -11.38 -19.60 -23.72
CA ALA A 211 -12.66 -20.03 -23.20
C ALA A 211 -13.17 -21.20 -24.05
N THR A 212 -13.83 -22.15 -23.42
CA THR A 212 -14.46 -23.26 -24.14
C THR A 212 -15.94 -22.96 -24.33
N LEU A 213 -16.36 -22.82 -25.55
CA LEU A 213 -17.76 -22.65 -25.93
C LEU A 213 -18.40 -24.03 -26.18
N LEU A 214 -19.44 -24.31 -25.42
CA LEU A 214 -20.23 -25.52 -25.55
C LEU A 214 -21.50 -25.19 -26.35
N LEU A 215 -21.64 -25.80 -27.50
CA LEU A 215 -22.81 -25.65 -28.40
C LEU A 215 -23.55 -26.98 -28.47
N ARG A 216 -24.86 -26.95 -28.45
CA ARG A 216 -25.69 -28.14 -28.65
C ARG A 216 -26.97 -27.76 -29.38
N ALA A 217 -27.23 -28.44 -30.52
CA ALA A 217 -28.53 -28.41 -31.15
C ALA A 217 -29.49 -29.40 -30.45
N PRO A 218 -30.81 -29.18 -30.50
CA PRO A 218 -31.78 -30.08 -29.94
C PRO A 218 -31.63 -31.51 -30.50
N GLY A 219 -31.39 -32.47 -29.58
CA GLY A 219 -31.18 -33.89 -29.96
C GLY A 219 -29.73 -34.28 -30.30
N GLU A 220 -28.79 -33.36 -30.29
CA GLU A 220 -27.37 -33.62 -30.57
C GLU A 220 -26.53 -33.68 -29.27
N SER A 221 -25.30 -34.21 -29.38
CA SER A 221 -24.30 -34.13 -28.34
C SER A 221 -23.67 -32.75 -28.30
N TRP A 222 -23.14 -32.39 -27.12
CA TRP A 222 -22.39 -31.16 -26.96
C TRP A 222 -21.14 -31.13 -27.86
N ARG A 223 -20.96 -30.04 -28.58
CA ARG A 223 -19.74 -29.76 -29.34
C ARG A 223 -18.92 -28.73 -28.60
N GLU A 224 -17.67 -29.06 -28.34
CA GLU A 224 -16.73 -28.17 -27.68
C GLU A 224 -15.92 -27.39 -28.70
N ARG A 225 -15.77 -26.08 -28.50
CA ARG A 225 -14.94 -25.24 -29.32
C ARG A 225 -14.11 -24.34 -28.43
N GLU A 226 -12.80 -24.49 -28.48
CA GLU A 226 -11.88 -23.59 -27.78
C GLU A 226 -11.78 -22.28 -28.55
N VAL A 227 -11.88 -21.16 -27.84
CA VAL A 227 -11.82 -19.81 -28.38
C VAL A 227 -10.65 -19.09 -27.69
N GLU A 228 -9.70 -18.66 -28.50
CA GLU A 228 -8.63 -17.79 -28.00
C GLU A 228 -9.18 -16.39 -27.70
N LEU A 229 -8.81 -15.87 -26.55
CA LEU A 229 -9.20 -14.54 -26.10
C LEU A 229 -8.02 -13.59 -26.25
N ASP A 230 -8.31 -12.35 -26.60
CA ASP A 230 -7.29 -11.32 -26.67
C ASP A 230 -6.72 -10.96 -25.28
N ALA A 231 -5.75 -10.06 -25.24
CA ALA A 231 -5.11 -9.62 -23.98
C ALA A 231 -6.08 -8.92 -23.02
N THR A 232 -7.26 -8.53 -23.48
CA THR A 232 -8.32 -7.91 -22.66
C THR A 232 -9.36 -8.93 -22.20
N GLY A 233 -9.26 -10.19 -22.65
CA GLY A 233 -10.21 -11.26 -22.34
C GLY A 233 -11.45 -11.24 -23.23
N HIS A 234 -11.37 -10.60 -24.41
CA HIS A 234 -12.43 -10.61 -25.42
C HIS A 234 -12.13 -11.61 -26.52
N GLY A 235 -13.15 -12.33 -26.94
CA GLY A 235 -13.10 -13.24 -28.08
C GLY A 235 -14.38 -13.19 -28.89
N VAL A 236 -14.26 -13.43 -30.16
CA VAL A 236 -15.40 -13.53 -31.06
C VAL A 236 -15.33 -14.86 -31.77
N VAL A 237 -16.44 -15.60 -31.76
CA VAL A 237 -16.56 -16.84 -32.45
C VAL A 237 -17.84 -16.85 -33.27
N THR A 238 -17.77 -17.36 -34.47
CA THR A 238 -18.94 -17.53 -35.34
C THR A 238 -19.32 -19.01 -35.35
N SER A 239 -20.59 -19.31 -35.10
CA SER A 239 -21.10 -20.69 -35.19
C SER A 239 -21.00 -21.22 -36.58
N ASP A 240 -21.06 -22.54 -36.73
CA ASP A 240 -21.39 -23.16 -38.00
C ASP A 240 -22.84 -22.80 -38.39
N PRO A 241 -23.23 -22.91 -39.67
CA PRO A 241 -24.62 -22.68 -40.07
C PRO A 241 -25.57 -23.55 -39.25
N LEU A 242 -26.63 -22.96 -38.74
CA LEU A 242 -27.62 -23.67 -37.92
C LEU A 242 -28.59 -24.43 -38.86
N ASP A 243 -28.40 -25.74 -39.01
CA ASP A 243 -29.22 -26.58 -39.88
C ASP A 243 -30.54 -27.02 -39.21
N ALA A 244 -30.73 -26.79 -37.92
CA ALA A 244 -31.93 -27.12 -37.18
C ALA A 244 -32.57 -25.89 -36.52
N GLU A 245 -33.90 -25.89 -36.39
CA GLU A 245 -34.62 -24.94 -35.57
C GLU A 245 -34.15 -25.06 -34.10
N LEU A 246 -33.70 -23.95 -33.55
CA LEU A 246 -33.35 -23.86 -32.12
C LEU A 246 -34.59 -23.74 -31.27
#